data_6294f55b0cb072908efd58cf564da999
#
_entry.id   6294f55b0cb072908efd58cf564da999
#
_cell.length_a   1.000
_cell.length_b   1.000
_cell.length_c   1.000
_cell.angle_alpha   90.00
_cell.angle_beta   90.00
_cell.angle_gamma   90.00
#
_symmetry.space_group_name_H-M   'P 1'
#
loop_
_entity.id
_entity.type
_entity.pdbx_description
1 polymer ?
#
loop_
_entity_poly.entity_id
_entity_poly.type
_entity_poly.pdbx_seq_one_letter_code
_entity_poly.pdbx_strand_id
1 'polypeptide(L)'
;MKKAFIFLKDKQGVALYLTMLALAILTGSVLALSGIVVSQMKTIFTAGYSVKAFFAADAGIEQALQDRQAPLLNYSGWLDLNGNSVFDLNQDASYSATSSPAGGQCTADNFCIWSQGIFRNIKRRIEVKY
;
A
#
# COMPACT_ATOMS: atom_id res chain seq x y z
N MET A 1 72.00 -1.04 2.84
CA MET A 1 70.81 -0.34 2.41
C MET A 1 69.80 -1.18 1.59
N LYS A 2 70.13 -2.34 1.04
CA LYS A 2 69.16 -3.19 0.27
C LYS A 2 68.13 -3.96 1.10
N LYS A 3 68.38 -4.28 2.36
CA LYS A 3 67.47 -5.09 3.21
C LYS A 3 66.25 -4.29 3.75
N ALA A 4 66.38 -2.98 3.91
CA ALA A 4 65.25 -2.14 4.38
C ALA A 4 64.15 -1.97 3.33
N PHE A 5 64.49 -2.01 2.05
CA PHE A 5 63.54 -1.83 0.95
C PHE A 5 62.61 -3.05 0.72
N ILE A 6 63.11 -4.24 1.06
CA ILE A 6 62.32 -5.49 0.93
C ILE A 6 61.23 -5.57 2.00
N PHE A 7 61.48 -5.05 3.21
CA PHE A 7 60.52 -5.05 4.31
C PHE A 7 59.34 -4.06 4.09
N LEU A 8 59.59 -3.00 3.32
CA LEU A 8 58.52 -2.02 2.94
C LEU A 8 57.60 -2.57 1.85
N LYS A 9 58.11 -3.41 0.96
CA LYS A 9 57.33 -4.04 -0.13
C LYS A 9 56.30 -5.03 0.39
N ASP A 10 56.61 -5.77 1.45
CA ASP A 10 55.67 -6.72 2.09
C ASP A 10 54.50 -6.02 2.81
N LYS A 11 54.77 -4.87 3.44
CA LYS A 11 53.73 -4.08 4.10
C LYS A 11 52.72 -3.43 3.13
N GLN A 12 53.14 -3.09 1.92
CA GLN A 12 52.27 -2.55 0.88
C GLN A 12 51.29 -3.61 0.36
N GLY A 13 51.69 -4.86 0.23
CA GLY A 13 50.81 -5.95 -0.17
C GLY A 13 49.70 -6.24 0.84
N VAL A 14 50.01 -6.21 2.13
CA VAL A 14 49.05 -6.40 3.21
C VAL A 14 48.04 -5.25 3.28
N ALA A 15 48.47 -3.99 3.12
CA ALA A 15 47.61 -2.86 3.11
C ALA A 15 46.62 -2.90 1.93
N LEU A 16 47.07 -3.28 0.74
CA LEU A 16 46.24 -3.43 -0.43
C LEU A 16 45.17 -4.53 -0.27
N TYR A 17 45.55 -5.66 0.35
CA TYR A 17 44.61 -6.73 0.66
C TYR A 17 43.55 -6.30 1.66
N LEU A 18 43.92 -5.59 2.72
CA LEU A 18 42.97 -5.07 3.72
C LEU A 18 42.00 -4.06 3.12
N THR A 19 42.47 -3.19 2.23
CA THR A 19 41.55 -2.23 1.56
C THR A 19 40.58 -2.91 0.62
N MET A 20 41.00 -3.93 -0.13
CA MET A 20 40.10 -4.74 -0.96
C MET A 20 39.05 -5.47 -0.12
N LEU A 21 39.45 -6.03 1.01
CA LEU A 21 38.53 -6.72 1.91
C LEU A 21 37.52 -5.76 2.54
N ALA A 22 37.96 -4.58 2.98
CA ALA A 22 37.08 -3.54 3.51
C ALA A 22 36.07 -3.06 2.46
N LEU A 23 36.51 -2.84 1.21
CA LEU A 23 35.62 -2.46 0.11
C LEU A 23 34.59 -3.56 -0.20
N ALA A 24 34.99 -4.83 -0.17
CA ALA A 24 34.08 -5.94 -0.40
C ALA A 24 32.98 -6.03 0.67
N ILE A 25 33.34 -5.81 1.94
CA ILE A 25 32.35 -5.78 3.04
C ILE A 25 31.41 -4.59 2.91
N LEU A 26 31.95 -3.40 2.59
CA LEU A 26 31.13 -2.19 2.43
C LEU A 26 30.15 -2.33 1.26
N THR A 27 30.61 -2.81 0.10
CA THR A 27 29.72 -3.02 -1.05
C THR A 27 28.68 -4.08 -0.78
N GLY A 28 29.02 -5.17 -0.11
CA GLY A 28 28.08 -6.21 0.31
C GLY A 28 27.00 -5.67 1.24
N SER A 29 27.35 -4.83 2.20
CA SER A 29 26.39 -4.24 3.14
C SER A 29 25.42 -3.27 2.44
N VAL A 30 25.89 -2.46 1.50
CA VAL A 30 25.05 -1.54 0.72
C VAL A 30 24.04 -2.30 -0.14
N LEU A 31 24.46 -3.38 -0.79
CA LEU A 31 23.56 -4.21 -1.59
C LEU A 31 22.48 -4.89 -0.73
N ALA A 32 22.82 -5.36 0.45
CA ALA A 32 21.86 -5.95 1.37
C ALA A 32 20.81 -4.95 1.84
N LEU A 33 21.22 -3.73 2.20
CA LEU A 33 20.30 -2.66 2.61
C LEU A 33 19.38 -2.21 1.47
N SER A 34 19.87 -2.18 0.24
CA SER A 34 19.08 -1.80 -0.95
C SER A 34 17.86 -2.70 -1.14
N GLY A 35 17.99 -4.01 -0.92
CA GLY A 35 16.87 -4.96 -0.99
C GLY A 35 15.76 -4.67 0.02
N ILE A 36 16.13 -4.26 1.23
CA ILE A 36 15.18 -3.90 2.29
C ILE A 36 14.40 -2.64 1.90
N VAL A 37 15.08 -1.61 1.41
CA VAL A 37 14.44 -0.34 1.00
C VAL A 37 13.42 -0.57 -0.11
N VAL A 38 13.74 -1.36 -1.12
CA VAL A 38 12.79 -1.67 -2.21
C VAL A 38 11.56 -2.41 -1.69
N SER A 39 11.73 -3.34 -0.75
CA SER A 39 10.61 -4.05 -0.12
C SER A 39 9.72 -3.11 0.69
N GLN A 40 10.30 -2.20 1.45
CA GLN A 40 9.53 -1.20 2.23
C GLN A 40 8.75 -0.24 1.34
N MET A 41 9.31 0.21 0.22
CA MET A 41 8.58 1.04 -0.75
C MET A 41 7.31 0.37 -1.25
N LYS A 42 7.35 -0.91 -1.60
CA LYS A 42 6.17 -1.67 -2.02
C LYS A 42 5.08 -1.67 -0.93
N THR A 43 5.48 -1.85 0.32
CA THR A 43 4.54 -1.83 1.46
C THR A 43 3.88 -0.48 1.63
N ILE A 44 4.63 0.61 1.52
CA ILE A 44 4.11 1.99 1.62
C ILE A 44 3.10 2.27 0.50
N PHE A 45 3.39 1.90 -0.75
CA PHE A 45 2.45 2.07 -1.85
C PHE A 45 1.17 1.25 -1.64
N THR A 46 1.29 0.01 -1.16
CA THR A 46 0.14 -0.84 -0.86
C THR A 46 -0.73 -0.25 0.25
N ALA A 47 -0.12 0.32 1.29
CA ALA A 47 -0.84 1.02 2.35
C ALA A 47 -1.58 2.24 1.80
N GLY A 48 -0.96 3.06 0.96
CA GLY A 48 -1.60 4.20 0.30
C GLY A 48 -2.80 3.80 -0.57
N TYR A 49 -2.69 2.71 -1.31
CA TYR A 49 -3.81 2.18 -2.10
C TYR A 49 -4.95 1.66 -1.22
N SER A 50 -4.62 1.06 -0.08
CA SER A 50 -5.60 0.62 0.92
C SER A 50 -6.42 1.78 1.48
N VAL A 51 -5.78 2.92 1.75
CA VAL A 51 -6.46 4.14 2.23
C VAL A 51 -7.43 4.67 1.16
N LYS A 52 -7.02 4.73 -0.09
CA LYS A 52 -7.90 5.16 -1.19
C LYS A 52 -9.11 4.23 -1.36
N ALA A 53 -8.92 2.91 -1.28
CA ALA A 53 -10.01 1.94 -1.32
C ALA A 53 -10.95 2.08 -0.11
N PHE A 54 -10.42 2.43 1.07
CA PHE A 54 -11.22 2.69 2.26
C PHE A 54 -12.10 3.93 2.09
N PHE A 55 -11.56 5.05 1.61
CA PHE A 55 -12.35 6.26 1.34
C PHE A 55 -13.43 6.02 0.28
N ALA A 56 -13.18 5.19 -0.72
CA ALA A 56 -14.20 4.82 -1.68
C ALA A 56 -15.32 4.02 -1.02
N ALA A 57 -15.00 3.06 -0.13
CA ALA A 57 -16.02 2.33 0.61
C ALA A 57 -16.84 3.25 1.51
N ASP A 58 -16.21 4.22 2.17
CA ASP A 58 -16.86 5.21 3.02
C ASP A 58 -17.83 6.09 2.22
N ALA A 59 -17.42 6.59 1.07
CA ALA A 59 -18.29 7.34 0.16
C ALA A 59 -19.54 6.54 -0.27
N GLY A 60 -19.38 5.23 -0.48
CA GLY A 60 -20.53 4.35 -0.77
C GLY A 60 -21.51 4.24 0.39
N ILE A 61 -21.03 4.25 1.65
CA ILE A 61 -21.88 4.28 2.83
C ILE A 61 -22.61 5.63 2.93
N GLU A 62 -21.90 6.74 2.75
CA GLU A 62 -22.50 8.07 2.79
C GLU A 62 -23.60 8.22 1.76
N GLN A 63 -23.39 7.74 0.54
CA GLN A 63 -24.41 7.75 -0.50
C GLN A 63 -25.63 6.92 -0.11
N ALA A 64 -25.43 5.72 0.44
CA ALA A 64 -26.52 4.86 0.91
C ALA A 64 -27.28 5.48 2.10
N LEU A 65 -26.62 6.26 2.96
CA LEU A 65 -27.23 6.97 4.08
C LEU A 65 -28.02 8.20 3.67
N GLN A 66 -27.63 8.87 2.57
CA GLN A 66 -28.40 10.01 2.05
C GLN A 66 -29.78 9.59 1.54
N ASP A 67 -29.89 8.38 1.01
CA ASP A 67 -31.14 7.85 0.44
C ASP A 67 -31.90 6.99 1.46
N ARG A 68 -32.22 7.59 2.61
CA ARG A 68 -32.85 6.91 3.76
C ARG A 68 -34.24 6.30 3.47
N GLN A 69 -34.84 6.58 2.33
CA GLN A 69 -36.19 6.15 2.00
C GLN A 69 -36.25 4.82 1.22
N ALA A 70 -35.14 4.31 0.76
CA ALA A 70 -35.12 3.09 -0.05
C ALA A 70 -34.10 2.07 0.48
N PRO A 71 -34.49 1.19 1.43
CA PRO A 71 -33.55 0.30 2.12
C PRO A 71 -33.05 -0.90 1.28
N LEU A 72 -33.26 -0.93 -0.02
CA LEU A 72 -32.97 -2.09 -0.88
C LEU A 72 -32.21 -1.69 -2.16
N LEU A 73 -31.34 -0.72 -2.13
CA LEU A 73 -30.66 -0.28 -3.34
C LEU A 73 -29.17 -0.66 -3.33
N ASN A 74 -28.73 -1.11 -4.49
CA ASN A 74 -27.33 -1.24 -4.80
C ASN A 74 -26.81 0.10 -5.32
N TYR A 75 -25.87 0.68 -4.63
CA TYR A 75 -25.20 1.91 -5.02
C TYR A 75 -23.85 1.56 -5.62
N SER A 76 -23.50 2.19 -6.71
CA SER A 76 -22.18 2.07 -7.30
C SER A 76 -21.73 3.41 -7.85
N GLY A 77 -20.47 3.71 -7.68
CA GLY A 77 -19.90 4.94 -8.17
C GLY A 77 -18.37 4.88 -8.12
N TRP A 78 -17.77 6.03 -8.27
CA TRP A 78 -16.33 6.18 -8.23
C TRP A 78 -15.96 7.53 -7.63
N LEU A 79 -14.76 7.59 -7.06
CA LEU A 79 -14.16 8.81 -6.53
C LEU A 79 -13.14 9.31 -7.54
N ASP A 80 -13.32 10.53 -8.02
CA ASP A 80 -12.37 11.25 -8.83
C ASP A 80 -11.23 11.74 -7.93
N LEU A 81 -10.10 11.02 -7.94
CA LEU A 81 -8.94 11.33 -7.12
C LEU A 81 -7.93 12.24 -7.84
N ASN A 82 -8.13 12.47 -9.13
CA ASN A 82 -7.26 13.29 -9.97
C ASN A 82 -7.92 14.58 -10.47
N GLY A 83 -9.25 14.76 -10.28
CA GLY A 83 -10.00 15.95 -10.62
C GLY A 83 -10.30 16.13 -12.11
N ASN A 84 -10.21 15.06 -12.91
CA ASN A 84 -10.44 15.14 -14.35
C ASN A 84 -11.88 14.80 -14.78
N SER A 85 -12.73 14.34 -13.84
CA SER A 85 -14.11 13.90 -14.06
C SER A 85 -14.26 12.73 -15.07
N VAL A 86 -13.19 11.97 -15.30
CA VAL A 86 -13.16 10.79 -16.15
C VAL A 86 -12.62 9.61 -15.36
N PHE A 87 -13.39 8.52 -15.33
CA PHE A 87 -12.99 7.33 -14.56
C PHE A 87 -11.76 6.64 -15.17
N ASP A 88 -10.70 6.49 -14.38
CA ASP A 88 -9.48 5.73 -14.71
C ASP A 88 -9.19 4.71 -13.61
N LEU A 89 -9.21 3.43 -13.97
CA LEU A 89 -8.92 2.31 -13.07
C LEU A 89 -7.57 2.41 -12.32
N ASN A 90 -6.62 3.16 -12.86
CA ASN A 90 -5.29 3.31 -12.26
C ASN A 90 -5.19 4.52 -11.31
N GLN A 91 -6.08 5.49 -11.45
CA GLN A 91 -6.02 6.77 -10.74
C GLN A 91 -7.21 6.95 -9.79
N ASP A 92 -8.38 6.40 -10.13
CA ASP A 92 -9.62 6.56 -9.41
C ASP A 92 -10.00 5.31 -8.62
N ALA A 93 -10.79 5.50 -7.58
CA ALA A 93 -11.30 4.42 -6.76
C ALA A 93 -12.79 4.22 -7.04
N SER A 94 -13.21 2.98 -7.23
CA SER A 94 -14.63 2.62 -7.39
C SER A 94 -15.18 2.06 -6.09
N TYR A 95 -16.51 2.19 -5.92
CA TYR A 95 -17.21 1.57 -4.81
C TYR A 95 -18.51 0.92 -5.25
N SER A 96 -18.93 -0.06 -4.47
CA SER A 96 -20.25 -0.65 -4.54
C SER A 96 -20.78 -0.82 -3.12
N ALA A 97 -21.96 -0.27 -2.85
CA ALA A 97 -22.62 -0.39 -1.56
C ALA A 97 -23.99 -1.06 -1.73
N THR A 98 -24.34 -1.90 -0.77
CA THR A 98 -25.62 -2.61 -0.72
C THR A 98 -26.22 -2.41 0.66
N SER A 99 -27.49 -2.02 0.73
CA SER A 99 -28.25 -1.98 1.96
C SER A 99 -29.20 -3.18 2.05
N SER A 100 -29.40 -3.69 3.24
CA SER A 100 -30.35 -4.77 3.54
C SER A 100 -31.14 -4.46 4.80
N PRO A 101 -32.47 -4.71 4.82
CA PRO A 101 -33.27 -4.56 6.01
C PRO A 101 -32.83 -5.51 7.12
N ALA A 102 -33.33 -5.28 8.34
CA ALA A 102 -33.13 -6.16 9.48
C ALA A 102 -33.59 -7.59 9.15
N GLY A 103 -32.84 -8.57 9.65
CA GLY A 103 -33.10 -10.00 9.43
C GLY A 103 -32.13 -10.64 8.42
N GLY A 104 -32.06 -11.94 8.39
CA GLY A 104 -31.16 -12.69 7.53
C GLY A 104 -29.70 -12.47 7.86
N GLN A 105 -28.94 -11.87 6.96
CA GLN A 105 -27.52 -11.54 7.16
C GLN A 105 -27.29 -10.27 7.98
N CYS A 106 -28.32 -9.42 8.11
CA CYS A 106 -28.26 -8.19 8.90
C CYS A 106 -28.71 -8.47 10.34
N THR A 107 -27.78 -8.37 11.28
CA THR A 107 -28.04 -8.56 12.72
C THR A 107 -28.38 -7.25 13.44
N ALA A 108 -28.59 -6.17 12.73
CA ALA A 108 -29.01 -4.87 13.28
C ALA A 108 -30.54 -4.81 13.47
N ASP A 109 -30.99 -3.87 14.28
CA ASP A 109 -32.42 -3.67 14.57
C ASP A 109 -33.19 -3.08 13.37
N ASN A 110 -32.53 -2.22 12.58
CA ASN A 110 -33.17 -1.53 11.46
C ASN A 110 -32.66 -2.02 10.10
N PHE A 111 -31.38 -1.78 9.81
CA PHE A 111 -30.75 -2.18 8.54
C PHE A 111 -29.24 -2.25 8.63
N CYS A 112 -28.62 -2.94 7.69
CA CYS A 112 -27.18 -2.98 7.49
C CYS A 112 -26.81 -2.43 6.13
N ILE A 113 -25.68 -1.72 6.07
CA ILE A 113 -25.07 -1.28 4.83
C ILE A 113 -23.70 -1.91 4.72
N TRP A 114 -23.45 -2.57 3.61
CA TRP A 114 -22.11 -3.07 3.24
C TRP A 114 -21.61 -2.27 2.07
N SER A 115 -20.43 -1.69 2.21
CA SER A 115 -19.78 -0.99 1.12
C SER A 115 -18.40 -1.58 0.87
N GLN A 116 -18.07 -1.79 -0.39
CA GLN A 116 -16.79 -2.25 -0.86
C GLN A 116 -16.16 -1.22 -1.77
N GLY A 117 -15.02 -0.68 -1.34
CA GLY A 117 -14.20 0.18 -2.16
C GLY A 117 -13.06 -0.61 -2.80
N ILE A 118 -12.74 -0.27 -4.04
CA ILE A 118 -11.70 -0.90 -4.85
C ILE A 118 -10.79 0.19 -5.43
N PHE A 119 -9.51 0.07 -5.17
CA PHE A 119 -8.50 0.88 -5.84
C PHE A 119 -7.38 -0.02 -6.36
N ARG A 120 -7.20 -0.05 -7.68
CA ARG A 120 -6.35 -1.02 -8.36
C ARG A 120 -6.73 -2.45 -7.93
N ASN A 121 -5.80 -3.20 -7.34
CA ASN A 121 -6.03 -4.57 -6.90
C ASN A 121 -6.41 -4.70 -5.42
N ILE A 122 -6.58 -3.58 -4.71
CA ILE A 122 -6.87 -3.58 -3.28
C ILE A 122 -8.35 -3.33 -3.07
N LYS A 123 -8.97 -4.21 -2.27
CA LYS A 123 -10.38 -4.13 -1.88
C LYS A 123 -10.47 -3.89 -0.37
N ARG A 124 -11.35 -2.97 0.03
CA ARG A 124 -11.71 -2.73 1.43
C ARG A 124 -13.21 -2.78 1.56
N ARG A 125 -13.68 -3.42 2.62
CA ARG A 125 -15.10 -3.54 2.91
C ARG A 125 -15.38 -2.92 4.27
N ILE A 126 -16.45 -2.15 4.34
CA ILE A 126 -16.98 -1.54 5.55
C ILE A 126 -18.42 -2.03 5.72
N GLU A 127 -18.78 -2.32 6.95
CA GLU A 127 -20.15 -2.66 7.35
C GLU A 127 -20.60 -1.66 8.40
N VAL A 128 -21.77 -1.09 8.20
CA VAL A 128 -22.44 -0.22 9.17
C VAL A 128 -23.77 -0.85 9.53
N LYS A 129 -24.07 -0.90 10.82
CA LYS A 129 -25.28 -1.46 11.41
C LYS A 129 -26.06 -0.34 12.10
N TYR A 130 -27.34 -0.27 11.83
CA TYR A 130 -28.27 0.71 12.40
C TYR A 130 -29.38 0.04 13.18
#